data_0e752525428f145c2963410fe828d047
#
_entry.id   0e752525428f145c2963410fe828d047
#
_cell.length_a   1.000
_cell.length_b   1.000
_cell.length_c   1.000
_cell.angle_alpha   90.00
_cell.angle_beta   90.00
_cell.angle_gamma   90.00
#
_symmetry.space_group_name_H-M   'P 1'
#
loop_
_entity.id
_entity.type
_entity.pdbx_description
1 polymer ?
#
loop_
_entity_poly.entity_id
_entity_poly.type
_entity_poly.pdbx_seq_one_letter_code
_entity_poly.pdbx_strand_id
1 'polypeptide(L)'
;IKPVLRGVNLHVGRGEVVALLGPNGMGKTTLLAAMAGVLSPQKGYVEIDGMRRRRSVEEERTLRKNVVYLPDHPWVPLSRTGREFLLSVGRLYDLDSERLMDHVDRLLRLFDLAANADAPIRSYSSGQQKKIVIAAILVSEAPVLLLDEPFSGGLDPAAIFALKHVLQQLANQAGFTVVLSTPIAELAESLAHRIAVLQDGEITAYNTADNLRRQADRPGSLGEVLETMTHPHTVENIRYYFEGRNL
;
A
#
# COMPACT_ATOMS: atom_id res chain seq x y z
N ILE A 1 2.63 -20.19 -19.95
CA ILE A 1 3.07 -19.14 -18.99
C ILE A 1 2.42 -19.48 -17.66
N LYS A 2 3.23 -19.65 -16.60
CA LYS A 2 2.72 -19.91 -15.24
C LYS A 2 1.98 -18.67 -14.73
N PRO A 3 0.74 -18.76 -14.22
CA PRO A 3 0.03 -17.61 -13.68
C PRO A 3 0.75 -17.05 -12.44
N VAL A 4 0.79 -15.72 -12.32
CA VAL A 4 1.40 -15.04 -11.18
C VAL A 4 0.55 -15.20 -9.92
N LEU A 5 -0.78 -15.12 -10.05
CA LEU A 5 -1.74 -15.31 -8.97
C LEU A 5 -2.59 -16.55 -9.25
N ARG A 6 -2.88 -17.35 -8.23
CA ARG A 6 -3.60 -18.61 -8.34
C ARG A 6 -4.64 -18.73 -7.24
N GLY A 7 -5.93 -18.71 -7.61
CA GLY A 7 -7.03 -18.94 -6.69
C GLY A 7 -7.09 -17.96 -5.50
N VAL A 8 -6.61 -16.72 -5.68
CA VAL A 8 -6.63 -15.71 -4.63
C VAL A 8 -8.07 -15.33 -4.30
N ASN A 9 -8.44 -15.53 -3.03
CA ASN A 9 -9.70 -15.05 -2.46
C ASN A 9 -9.36 -14.14 -1.28
N LEU A 10 -9.67 -12.86 -1.39
CA LEU A 10 -9.44 -11.86 -0.36
C LEU A 10 -10.71 -11.05 -0.15
N HIS A 11 -11.17 -10.97 1.09
CA HIS A 11 -12.26 -10.10 1.50
C HIS A 11 -11.73 -9.05 2.47
N VAL A 12 -11.95 -7.77 2.16
CA VAL A 12 -11.54 -6.64 3.00
C VAL A 12 -12.80 -5.90 3.43
N GLY A 13 -12.99 -5.73 4.73
CA GLY A 13 -14.10 -4.98 5.29
C GLY A 13 -13.92 -3.47 5.12
N ARG A 14 -15.01 -2.72 5.12
CA ARG A 14 -14.96 -1.26 5.15
C ARG A 14 -14.29 -0.78 6.46
N GLY A 15 -13.42 0.23 6.35
CA GLY A 15 -12.68 0.75 7.49
C GLY A 15 -11.53 -0.16 7.94
N GLU A 16 -11.22 -1.23 7.22
CA GLU A 16 -10.08 -2.08 7.54
C GLU A 16 -8.79 -1.58 6.87
N VAL A 17 -7.68 -1.71 7.59
CA VAL A 17 -6.33 -1.70 7.04
C VAL A 17 -5.87 -3.14 6.88
N VAL A 18 -5.61 -3.57 5.66
CA VAL A 18 -5.07 -4.91 5.35
C VAL A 18 -3.67 -4.77 4.78
N ALA A 19 -2.70 -5.47 5.37
CA ALA A 19 -1.36 -5.58 4.82
C ALA A 19 -1.20 -6.87 4.01
N LEU A 20 -0.73 -6.73 2.77
CA LEU A 20 -0.26 -7.84 1.94
C LEU A 20 1.22 -8.05 2.25
N LEU A 21 1.54 -9.14 2.91
CA LEU A 21 2.90 -9.49 3.32
C LEU A 21 3.41 -10.69 2.50
N GLY A 22 4.69 -10.68 2.18
CA GLY A 22 5.36 -11.76 1.46
C GLY A 22 6.63 -11.28 0.76
N PRO A 23 7.51 -12.21 0.35
CA PRO A 23 8.74 -11.89 -0.37
C PRO A 23 8.47 -11.14 -1.69
N ASN A 24 9.51 -10.51 -2.23
CA ASN A 24 9.42 -9.89 -3.54
C ASN A 24 9.18 -10.94 -4.64
N GLY A 25 8.39 -10.57 -5.65
CA GLY A 25 8.04 -11.48 -6.76
C GLY A 25 6.85 -12.42 -6.50
N MET A 26 6.26 -12.43 -5.29
CA MET A 26 5.13 -13.31 -4.95
C MET A 26 3.77 -12.84 -5.49
N GLY A 27 3.69 -11.69 -6.16
CA GLY A 27 2.46 -11.22 -6.79
C GLY A 27 1.72 -10.11 -6.04
N LYS A 28 2.28 -9.50 -4.98
CA LYS A 28 1.65 -8.39 -4.22
C LYS A 28 1.24 -7.23 -5.13
N THR A 29 2.19 -6.71 -5.92
CA THR A 29 1.95 -5.66 -6.93
C THR A 29 0.89 -6.07 -7.95
N THR A 30 0.92 -7.33 -8.43
CA THR A 30 -0.06 -7.85 -9.40
C THR A 30 -1.46 -7.89 -8.80
N LEU A 31 -1.59 -8.27 -7.52
CA LEU A 31 -2.87 -8.28 -6.81
C LEU A 31 -3.41 -6.86 -6.64
N LEU A 32 -2.60 -5.92 -6.15
CA LEU A 32 -3.00 -4.51 -6.01
C LEU A 32 -3.37 -3.88 -7.36
N ALA A 33 -2.59 -4.13 -8.41
CA ALA A 33 -2.87 -3.64 -9.75
C ALA A 33 -4.17 -4.22 -10.34
N ALA A 34 -4.50 -5.49 -10.02
CA ALA A 34 -5.77 -6.09 -10.38
C ALA A 34 -6.93 -5.45 -9.59
N MET A 35 -6.78 -5.23 -8.28
CA MET A 35 -7.77 -4.53 -7.45
C MET A 35 -7.99 -3.09 -7.93
N ALA A 36 -6.93 -2.41 -8.34
CA ALA A 36 -6.99 -1.06 -8.91
C ALA A 36 -7.65 -1.00 -10.31
N GLY A 37 -7.83 -2.13 -10.98
CA GLY A 37 -8.34 -2.20 -12.34
C GLY A 37 -7.30 -1.88 -13.43
N VAL A 38 -6.02 -1.74 -13.04
CA VAL A 38 -4.89 -1.60 -13.98
C VAL A 38 -4.68 -2.90 -14.75
N LEU A 39 -4.74 -4.03 -14.05
CA LEU A 39 -4.70 -5.36 -14.64
C LEU A 39 -6.09 -6.01 -14.64
N SER A 40 -6.37 -6.83 -15.64
CA SER A 40 -7.58 -7.65 -15.69
C SER A 40 -7.24 -9.08 -15.29
N PRO A 41 -7.92 -9.68 -14.30
CA PRO A 41 -7.72 -11.08 -13.99
C PRO A 41 -8.16 -11.96 -15.17
N GLN A 42 -7.40 -13.01 -15.46
CA GLN A 42 -7.76 -13.97 -16.51
C GLN A 42 -8.96 -14.84 -16.11
N LYS A 43 -9.10 -15.11 -14.81
CA LYS A 43 -10.23 -15.81 -14.18
C LYS A 43 -10.60 -15.11 -12.88
N GLY A 44 -11.86 -15.19 -12.52
CA GLY A 44 -12.38 -14.49 -11.34
C GLY A 44 -12.72 -13.03 -11.62
N TYR A 45 -12.86 -12.24 -10.56
CA TYR A 45 -13.24 -10.84 -10.63
C TYR A 45 -12.78 -10.07 -9.40
N VAL A 46 -12.80 -8.74 -9.51
CA VAL A 46 -12.64 -7.81 -8.39
C VAL A 46 -13.95 -7.07 -8.22
N GLU A 47 -14.44 -7.01 -6.98
CA GLU A 47 -15.63 -6.27 -6.58
C GLU A 47 -15.30 -5.33 -5.43
N ILE A 48 -15.75 -4.09 -5.51
CA ILE A 48 -15.56 -3.07 -4.48
C ILE A 48 -16.91 -2.39 -4.25
N ASP A 49 -17.39 -2.42 -3.01
CA ASP A 49 -18.69 -1.85 -2.63
C ASP A 49 -19.87 -2.34 -3.49
N GLY A 50 -19.88 -3.64 -3.84
CA GLY A 50 -20.91 -4.26 -4.67
C GLY A 50 -20.79 -3.96 -6.17
N MET A 51 -19.84 -3.12 -6.57
CA MET A 51 -19.54 -2.80 -7.97
C MET A 51 -18.40 -3.66 -8.48
N ARG A 52 -18.64 -4.35 -9.59
CA ARG A 52 -17.64 -5.23 -10.18
C ARG A 52 -16.83 -4.51 -11.25
N ARG A 53 -15.50 -4.59 -11.15
CA ARG A 53 -14.58 -4.04 -12.15
C ARG A 53 -14.93 -4.55 -13.55
N ARG A 54 -15.00 -3.63 -14.50
CA ARG A 54 -15.22 -3.89 -15.94
C ARG A 54 -16.57 -4.53 -16.28
N ARG A 55 -17.55 -4.47 -15.38
CA ARG A 55 -18.90 -4.96 -15.65
C ARG A 55 -19.69 -3.97 -16.51
N SER A 56 -19.63 -2.68 -16.20
CA SER A 56 -20.20 -1.59 -16.99
C SER A 56 -19.30 -0.36 -16.98
N VAL A 57 -19.53 0.57 -17.90
CA VAL A 57 -18.80 1.85 -17.97
C VAL A 57 -19.11 2.72 -16.75
N GLU A 58 -20.35 2.70 -16.29
CA GLU A 58 -20.84 3.48 -15.15
C GLU A 58 -20.19 2.99 -13.85
N GLU A 59 -20.22 1.69 -13.60
CA GLU A 59 -19.56 1.10 -12.43
C GLU A 59 -18.06 1.40 -12.42
N GLU A 60 -17.38 1.24 -13.56
CA GLU A 60 -15.95 1.50 -13.67
C GLU A 60 -15.62 3.00 -13.47
N ARG A 61 -16.48 3.92 -13.96
CA ARG A 61 -16.31 5.37 -13.72
C ARG A 61 -16.44 5.70 -12.23
N THR A 62 -17.42 5.11 -11.54
CA THR A 62 -17.62 5.28 -10.10
C THR A 62 -16.43 4.70 -9.32
N LEU A 63 -16.00 3.50 -9.67
CA LEU A 63 -14.85 2.85 -9.03
C LEU A 63 -13.56 3.65 -9.18
N ARG A 64 -13.33 4.31 -10.32
CA ARG A 64 -12.15 5.17 -10.52
C ARG A 64 -12.13 6.40 -9.60
N LYS A 65 -13.29 6.90 -9.19
CA LYS A 65 -13.39 8.00 -8.22
C LYS A 65 -13.26 7.53 -6.77
N ASN A 66 -13.65 6.30 -6.50
CA ASN A 66 -13.67 5.74 -5.15
C ASN A 66 -12.39 4.99 -4.79
N VAL A 67 -11.50 4.73 -5.74
CA VAL A 67 -10.30 3.95 -5.54
C VAL A 67 -9.09 4.71 -6.05
N VAL A 68 -8.11 4.92 -5.21
CA VAL A 68 -6.81 5.45 -5.61
C VAL A 68 -5.74 4.38 -5.46
N TYR A 69 -4.80 4.34 -6.39
CA TYR A 69 -3.71 3.37 -6.41
C TYR A 69 -2.34 4.06 -6.45
N LEU A 70 -1.50 3.73 -5.50
CA LEU A 70 -0.09 4.07 -5.49
C LEU A 70 0.71 2.86 -5.97
N PRO A 71 1.28 2.86 -7.16
CA PRO A 71 2.24 1.84 -7.58
C PRO A 71 3.59 2.02 -6.87
N ASP A 72 4.41 0.97 -6.79
CA ASP A 72 5.76 1.03 -6.22
C ASP A 72 6.64 2.11 -6.91
N HIS A 73 6.57 2.18 -8.25
CA HIS A 73 7.23 3.20 -9.05
C HIS A 73 6.22 4.16 -9.71
N PRO A 74 5.76 5.18 -8.98
CA PRO A 74 4.76 6.12 -9.50
C PRO A 74 5.39 7.09 -10.49
N TRP A 75 4.63 7.40 -11.55
CA TRP A 75 4.96 8.50 -12.42
C TRP A 75 4.64 9.85 -11.74
N VAL A 76 5.53 10.84 -11.93
CA VAL A 76 5.33 12.21 -11.45
C VAL A 76 5.54 13.24 -12.55
N PRO A 77 4.76 14.34 -12.59
CA PRO A 77 4.90 15.40 -13.58
C PRO A 77 6.07 16.32 -13.25
N LEU A 78 7.28 15.95 -13.66
CA LEU A 78 8.54 16.60 -13.29
C LEU A 78 8.59 18.10 -13.58
N SER A 79 7.87 18.61 -14.58
CA SER A 79 7.81 20.02 -14.95
C SER A 79 6.81 20.85 -14.15
N ARG A 80 5.89 20.21 -13.40
CA ARG A 80 4.91 20.89 -12.54
C ARG A 80 5.50 21.12 -11.16
N THR A 81 4.93 22.11 -10.44
CA THR A 81 5.22 22.28 -9.02
C THR A 81 4.46 21.27 -8.18
N GLY A 82 4.93 21.02 -6.93
CA GLY A 82 4.24 20.14 -6.02
C GLY A 82 2.80 20.58 -5.77
N ARG A 83 2.59 21.89 -5.57
CA ARG A 83 1.26 22.50 -5.38
C ARG A 83 0.36 22.27 -6.59
N GLU A 84 0.84 22.60 -7.81
CA GLU A 84 0.07 22.38 -9.04
C GLU A 84 -0.32 20.91 -9.24
N PHE A 85 0.56 20.00 -8.90
CA PHE A 85 0.29 18.56 -9.00
C PHE A 85 -0.83 18.15 -8.06
N LEU A 86 -0.75 18.51 -6.77
CA LEU A 86 -1.80 18.17 -5.79
C LEU A 86 -3.15 18.80 -6.16
N LEU A 87 -3.17 20.07 -6.57
CA LEU A 87 -4.39 20.73 -7.03
C LEU A 87 -4.99 20.03 -8.26
N SER A 88 -4.15 19.58 -9.19
CA SER A 88 -4.62 18.85 -10.38
C SER A 88 -5.25 17.51 -10.00
N VAL A 89 -4.65 16.78 -9.06
CA VAL A 89 -5.21 15.51 -8.57
C VAL A 89 -6.53 15.74 -7.85
N GLY A 90 -6.61 16.69 -6.92
CA GLY A 90 -7.86 16.97 -6.20
C GLY A 90 -9.02 17.33 -7.14
N ARG A 91 -8.75 18.10 -8.21
CA ARG A 91 -9.75 18.40 -9.23
C ARG A 91 -10.22 17.18 -10.03
N LEU A 92 -9.34 16.20 -10.26
CA LEU A 92 -9.73 14.92 -10.91
C LEU A 92 -10.71 14.11 -10.05
N TYR A 93 -10.68 14.32 -8.73
CA TYR A 93 -11.60 13.71 -7.78
C TYR A 93 -12.80 14.62 -7.41
N ASP A 94 -13.02 15.70 -8.17
CA ASP A 94 -14.14 16.65 -8.03
C ASP A 94 -14.19 17.36 -6.65
N LEU A 95 -13.05 17.59 -6.01
CA LEU A 95 -13.00 18.31 -4.75
C LEU A 95 -13.29 19.80 -4.95
N ASP A 96 -14.01 20.38 -4.00
CA ASP A 96 -14.30 21.81 -3.97
C ASP A 96 -13.01 22.65 -3.92
N SER A 97 -12.96 23.74 -4.70
CA SER A 97 -11.73 24.49 -4.92
C SER A 97 -11.20 25.20 -3.67
N GLU A 98 -12.07 25.74 -2.81
CA GLU A 98 -11.64 26.46 -1.59
C GLU A 98 -11.11 25.46 -0.56
N ARG A 99 -11.86 24.37 -0.34
CA ARG A 99 -11.45 23.29 0.54
C ARG A 99 -10.18 22.60 0.06
N LEU A 100 -10.01 22.45 -1.26
CA LEU A 100 -8.84 21.82 -1.86
C LEU A 100 -7.56 22.61 -1.60
N MET A 101 -7.59 23.96 -1.69
CA MET A 101 -6.42 24.79 -1.40
C MET A 101 -5.92 24.56 0.02
N ASP A 102 -6.80 24.64 1.01
CA ASP A 102 -6.49 24.38 2.40
C ASP A 102 -5.94 22.96 2.63
N HIS A 103 -6.54 21.97 1.97
CA HIS A 103 -6.12 20.57 2.09
C HIS A 103 -4.71 20.38 1.54
N VAL A 104 -4.42 20.94 0.38
CA VAL A 104 -3.08 20.92 -0.24
C VAL A 104 -2.04 21.55 0.70
N ASP A 105 -2.32 22.71 1.28
CA ASP A 105 -1.40 23.37 2.20
C ASP A 105 -1.13 22.53 3.47
N ARG A 106 -2.15 21.87 4.01
CA ARG A 106 -1.99 20.95 5.15
C ARG A 106 -1.13 19.74 4.79
N LEU A 107 -1.33 19.14 3.62
CA LEU A 107 -0.52 17.99 3.16
C LEU A 107 0.93 18.38 2.90
N LEU A 108 1.18 19.54 2.29
CA LEU A 108 2.53 20.04 2.07
C LEU A 108 3.27 20.29 3.40
N ARG A 109 2.60 20.79 4.42
CA ARG A 109 3.16 20.95 5.78
C ARG A 109 3.39 19.60 6.45
N LEU A 110 2.41 18.69 6.36
CA LEU A 110 2.49 17.35 6.97
C LEU A 110 3.75 16.58 6.54
N PHE A 111 4.12 16.71 5.25
CA PHE A 111 5.27 16.01 4.66
C PHE A 111 6.53 16.88 4.55
N ASP A 112 6.55 18.05 5.20
CA ASP A 112 7.68 19.00 5.15
C ASP A 112 8.09 19.38 3.72
N LEU A 113 7.10 19.68 2.89
CA LEU A 113 7.26 20.10 1.49
C LEU A 113 6.87 21.58 1.28
N ALA A 114 6.42 22.29 2.31
CA ALA A 114 5.88 23.65 2.18
C ALA A 114 6.90 24.62 1.58
N ALA A 115 8.17 24.55 1.97
CA ALA A 115 9.23 25.40 1.43
C ALA A 115 9.51 25.15 -0.07
N ASN A 116 9.22 23.96 -0.57
CA ASN A 116 9.45 23.55 -1.96
C ASN A 116 8.15 23.50 -2.77
N ALA A 117 7.00 23.87 -2.19
CA ALA A 117 5.68 23.68 -2.79
C ALA A 117 5.56 24.22 -4.21
N ASP A 118 6.17 25.36 -4.47
CA ASP A 118 6.10 26.10 -5.73
C ASP A 118 7.36 25.92 -6.61
N ALA A 119 8.28 25.02 -6.19
CA ALA A 119 9.40 24.58 -7.00
C ALA A 119 8.99 23.40 -7.90
N PRO A 120 9.56 23.24 -9.11
CA PRO A 120 9.24 22.12 -9.99
C PRO A 120 9.71 20.78 -9.38
N ILE A 121 8.88 19.72 -9.53
CA ILE A 121 9.13 18.41 -8.92
C ILE A 121 10.47 17.78 -9.37
N ARG A 122 10.99 18.15 -10.55
CA ARG A 122 12.33 17.72 -10.98
C ARG A 122 13.46 18.16 -10.03
N SER A 123 13.27 19.21 -9.22
CA SER A 123 14.24 19.67 -8.22
C SER A 123 14.12 18.96 -6.87
N TYR A 124 13.10 18.12 -6.69
CA TYR A 124 12.88 17.38 -5.47
C TYR A 124 13.86 16.22 -5.36
N SER A 125 14.33 15.93 -4.15
CA SER A 125 15.03 14.68 -3.85
C SER A 125 14.09 13.48 -4.07
N SER A 126 14.64 12.27 -4.19
CA SER A 126 13.84 11.05 -4.32
C SER A 126 12.81 10.89 -3.17
N GLY A 127 13.23 11.19 -1.93
CA GLY A 127 12.34 11.20 -0.77
C GLY A 127 11.24 12.25 -0.87
N GLN A 128 11.54 13.47 -1.32
CA GLN A 128 10.53 14.50 -1.56
C GLN A 128 9.57 14.12 -2.70
N GLN A 129 10.07 13.47 -3.76
CA GLN A 129 9.20 12.94 -4.82
C GLN A 129 8.27 11.84 -4.30
N LYS A 130 8.72 10.95 -3.43
CA LYS A 130 7.86 9.96 -2.79
C LYS A 130 6.81 10.63 -1.88
N LYS A 131 7.21 11.62 -1.08
CA LYS A 131 6.31 12.40 -0.22
C LYS A 131 5.21 13.11 -1.01
N ILE A 132 5.53 13.76 -2.13
CA ILE A 132 4.53 14.48 -2.93
C ILE A 132 3.54 13.52 -3.60
N VAL A 133 3.97 12.31 -4.00
CA VAL A 133 3.06 11.29 -4.52
C VAL A 133 2.13 10.75 -3.43
N ILE A 134 2.64 10.51 -2.24
CA ILE A 134 1.81 10.12 -1.09
C ILE A 134 0.79 11.21 -0.79
N ALA A 135 1.20 12.49 -0.77
CA ALA A 135 0.28 13.61 -0.62
C ALA A 135 -0.78 13.64 -1.74
N ALA A 136 -0.41 13.28 -3.00
CA ALA A 136 -1.36 13.18 -4.10
C ALA A 136 -2.39 12.05 -3.93
N ILE A 137 -2.02 10.94 -3.30
CA ILE A 137 -2.96 9.89 -2.92
C ILE A 137 -3.94 10.40 -1.85
N LEU A 138 -3.43 11.07 -0.82
CA LEU A 138 -4.26 11.56 0.28
C LEU A 138 -5.16 12.72 -0.13
N VAL A 139 -4.72 13.59 -1.04
CA VAL A 139 -5.56 14.70 -1.53
C VAL A 139 -6.77 14.22 -2.33
N SER A 140 -6.75 12.99 -2.88
CA SER A 140 -7.89 12.44 -3.62
C SER A 140 -9.13 12.23 -2.76
N GLU A 141 -8.97 12.08 -1.45
CA GLU A 141 -10.02 11.68 -0.50
C GLU A 141 -10.81 10.42 -0.93
N ALA A 142 -10.23 9.60 -1.82
CA ALA A 142 -10.85 8.37 -2.26
C ALA A 142 -11.02 7.38 -1.08
N PRO A 143 -12.21 6.79 -0.87
CA PRO A 143 -12.46 5.94 0.29
C PRO A 143 -11.69 4.62 0.30
N VAL A 144 -11.13 4.19 -0.83
CA VAL A 144 -10.33 2.98 -0.95
C VAL A 144 -8.92 3.31 -1.42
N LEU A 145 -7.93 3.06 -0.56
CA LEU A 145 -6.51 3.28 -0.83
C LEU A 145 -5.83 1.95 -1.10
N LEU A 146 -5.24 1.79 -2.28
CA LEU A 146 -4.43 0.64 -2.67
C LEU A 146 -2.98 1.12 -2.79
N LEU A 147 -2.09 0.66 -1.89
CA LEU A 147 -0.76 1.23 -1.74
C LEU A 147 0.31 0.15 -1.90
N ASP A 148 1.10 0.23 -2.98
CA ASP A 148 2.18 -0.71 -3.22
C ASP A 148 3.49 -0.15 -2.65
N GLU A 149 3.99 -0.81 -1.60
CA GLU A 149 5.19 -0.45 -0.85
C GLU A 149 5.26 1.05 -0.47
N PRO A 150 4.23 1.61 0.19
CA PRO A 150 4.16 3.05 0.44
C PRO A 150 5.30 3.58 1.33
N PHE A 151 5.91 2.71 2.14
CA PHE A 151 6.98 3.06 3.07
C PHE A 151 8.39 2.86 2.51
N SER A 152 8.52 2.37 1.26
CA SER A 152 9.78 2.22 0.54
C SER A 152 10.21 3.53 -0.15
N GLY A 153 11.40 3.54 -0.79
CA GLY A 153 11.79 4.61 -1.70
C GLY A 153 12.35 5.87 -1.04
N GLY A 154 12.99 5.74 0.14
CA GLY A 154 13.79 6.82 0.75
C GLY A 154 12.97 7.84 1.54
N LEU A 155 11.83 7.45 2.08
CA LEU A 155 11.12 8.25 3.08
C LEU A 155 11.98 8.39 4.35
N ASP A 156 12.05 9.60 4.88
CA ASP A 156 12.64 9.83 6.20
C ASP A 156 11.72 9.31 7.33
N PRO A 157 12.26 9.10 8.55
CA PRO A 157 11.49 8.58 9.69
C PRO A 157 10.26 9.43 10.02
N ALA A 158 10.32 10.75 9.85
CA ALA A 158 9.21 11.63 10.14
C ALA A 158 8.05 11.42 9.14
N ALA A 159 8.35 11.24 7.86
CA ALA A 159 7.35 10.93 6.84
C ALA A 159 6.73 9.54 7.03
N ILE A 160 7.54 8.53 7.41
CA ILE A 160 7.03 7.20 7.77
C ILE A 160 6.06 7.30 8.94
N PHE A 161 6.45 8.02 10.00
CA PHE A 161 5.60 8.26 11.18
C PHE A 161 4.30 8.96 10.79
N ALA A 162 4.38 10.05 10.02
CA ALA A 162 3.22 10.81 9.57
C ALA A 162 2.26 9.94 8.74
N LEU A 163 2.78 9.22 7.72
CA LEU A 163 1.97 8.35 6.88
C LEU A 163 1.28 7.26 7.69
N LYS A 164 2.00 6.59 8.59
CA LYS A 164 1.43 5.56 9.45
C LYS A 164 0.24 6.09 10.25
N HIS A 165 0.41 7.23 10.92
CA HIS A 165 -0.65 7.83 11.73
C HIS A 165 -1.84 8.29 10.89
N VAL A 166 -1.59 8.87 9.71
CA VAL A 166 -2.66 9.26 8.79
C VAL A 166 -3.47 8.05 8.35
N LEU A 167 -2.83 6.95 7.92
CA LEU A 167 -3.54 5.75 7.49
C LEU A 167 -4.37 5.13 8.62
N GLN A 168 -3.84 5.11 9.84
CA GLN A 168 -4.58 4.63 11.02
C GLN A 168 -5.80 5.53 11.32
N GLN A 169 -5.62 6.84 11.28
CA GLN A 169 -6.72 7.79 11.52
C GLN A 169 -7.81 7.69 10.44
N LEU A 170 -7.44 7.59 9.18
CA LEU A 170 -8.39 7.43 8.07
C LEU A 170 -9.22 6.14 8.21
N ALA A 171 -8.61 5.04 8.61
CA ALA A 171 -9.33 3.78 8.84
C ALA A 171 -10.29 3.89 10.03
N ASN A 172 -9.87 4.54 11.12
CA ASN A 172 -10.68 4.70 12.34
C ASN A 172 -11.82 5.73 12.17
N GLN A 173 -11.64 6.73 11.31
CA GLN A 173 -12.61 7.82 11.06
C GLN A 173 -13.59 7.49 9.93
N ALA A 174 -14.34 6.42 10.05
CA ALA A 174 -15.53 6.22 9.24
C ALA A 174 -15.31 6.09 7.73
N GLY A 175 -14.85 4.94 7.28
CA GLY A 175 -15.13 4.50 5.94
C GLY A 175 -13.93 4.36 4.99
N PHE A 176 -12.74 4.83 5.34
CA PHE A 176 -11.57 4.58 4.51
C PHE A 176 -11.06 3.14 4.67
N THR A 177 -10.93 2.45 3.56
CA THR A 177 -10.37 1.10 3.49
C THR A 177 -8.98 1.17 2.88
N VAL A 178 -8.00 0.55 3.52
CA VAL A 178 -6.60 0.57 3.04
C VAL A 178 -6.13 -0.84 2.79
N VAL A 179 -5.63 -1.11 1.59
CA VAL A 179 -4.87 -2.33 1.29
C VAL A 179 -3.47 -1.90 0.89
N LEU A 180 -2.47 -2.31 1.64
CA LEU A 180 -1.09 -1.97 1.35
C LEU A 180 -0.21 -3.20 1.24
N SER A 181 0.83 -3.15 0.41
CA SER A 181 1.88 -4.14 0.40
C SER A 181 3.08 -3.66 1.21
N THR A 182 3.73 -4.57 1.90
CA THR A 182 5.01 -4.33 2.56
C THR A 182 5.77 -5.65 2.73
N PRO A 183 7.11 -5.66 2.58
CA PRO A 183 7.92 -6.80 2.98
C PRO A 183 8.27 -6.79 4.49
N ILE A 184 7.93 -5.71 5.22
CA ILE A 184 8.34 -5.49 6.62
C ILE A 184 7.20 -5.91 7.54
N ALA A 185 7.42 -7.01 8.27
CA ALA A 185 6.42 -7.60 9.15
C ALA A 185 6.01 -6.68 10.32
N GLU A 186 6.97 -5.96 10.89
CA GLU A 186 6.73 -5.02 12.00
C GLU A 186 5.84 -3.83 11.58
N LEU A 187 5.99 -3.35 10.34
CA LEU A 187 5.09 -2.34 9.78
C LEU A 187 3.68 -2.89 9.61
N ALA A 188 3.57 -4.09 9.01
CA ALA A 188 2.28 -4.74 8.84
C ALA A 188 1.56 -4.93 10.18
N GLU A 189 2.27 -5.43 11.18
CA GLU A 189 1.75 -5.65 12.53
C GLU A 189 1.31 -4.37 13.21
N SER A 190 2.11 -3.31 13.10
CA SER A 190 1.84 -2.05 13.79
C SER A 190 0.73 -1.21 13.15
N LEU A 191 0.33 -1.53 11.91
CA LEU A 191 -0.59 -0.72 11.12
C LEU A 191 -1.89 -1.46 10.78
N ALA A 192 -1.79 -2.75 10.44
CA ALA A 192 -2.89 -3.47 9.83
C ALA A 192 -3.82 -4.14 10.87
N HIS A 193 -5.12 -4.10 10.61
CA HIS A 193 -6.12 -4.89 11.33
C HIS A 193 -5.99 -6.38 11.00
N ARG A 194 -5.67 -6.68 9.74
CA ARG A 194 -5.44 -8.05 9.25
C ARG A 194 -4.27 -8.09 8.28
N ILE A 195 -3.59 -9.22 8.27
CA ILE A 195 -2.44 -9.48 7.41
C ILE A 195 -2.76 -10.65 6.50
N ALA A 196 -2.60 -10.46 5.20
CA ALA A 196 -2.67 -11.50 4.19
C ALA A 196 -1.25 -11.88 3.77
N VAL A 197 -0.85 -13.11 4.03
CA VAL A 197 0.46 -13.65 3.62
C VAL A 197 0.34 -14.21 2.21
N LEU A 198 1.08 -13.61 1.28
CA LEU A 198 1.12 -14.02 -0.11
C LEU A 198 2.40 -14.81 -0.40
N GLN A 199 2.26 -16.05 -0.83
CA GLN A 199 3.35 -16.95 -1.19
C GLN A 199 3.01 -17.69 -2.47
N ASP A 200 3.95 -17.76 -3.40
CA ASP A 200 3.80 -18.45 -4.70
C ASP A 200 2.50 -18.12 -5.46
N GLY A 201 2.00 -16.88 -5.30
CA GLY A 201 0.79 -16.40 -5.95
C GLY A 201 -0.52 -16.82 -5.28
N GLU A 202 -0.47 -17.35 -4.06
CA GLU A 202 -1.62 -17.76 -3.25
C GLU A 202 -1.62 -17.06 -1.90
N ILE A 203 -2.80 -16.79 -1.32
CA ILE A 203 -2.91 -16.33 0.07
C ILE A 203 -2.88 -17.56 0.96
N THR A 204 -1.76 -17.75 1.66
CA THR A 204 -1.53 -18.89 2.55
C THR A 204 -2.07 -18.67 3.96
N ALA A 205 -2.21 -17.41 4.37
CA ALA A 205 -2.81 -17.04 5.65
C ALA A 205 -3.47 -15.66 5.54
N TYR A 206 -4.60 -15.47 6.24
CA TYR A 206 -5.30 -14.18 6.33
C TYR A 206 -5.96 -14.04 7.70
N ASN A 207 -5.34 -13.29 8.60
CA ASN A 207 -5.82 -13.14 9.96
C ASN A 207 -5.27 -11.85 10.63
N THR A 208 -5.67 -11.60 11.89
CA THR A 208 -5.01 -10.61 12.75
C THR A 208 -3.60 -11.07 13.11
N ALA A 209 -2.72 -10.13 13.45
CA ALA A 209 -1.34 -10.44 13.87
C ALA A 209 -1.29 -11.45 15.02
N ASP A 210 -2.16 -11.27 16.03
CA ASP A 210 -2.23 -12.17 17.20
C ASP A 210 -2.64 -13.60 16.83
N ASN A 211 -3.60 -13.75 15.92
CA ASN A 211 -4.02 -15.06 15.46
C ASN A 211 -2.96 -15.74 14.59
N LEU A 212 -2.22 -14.97 13.77
CA LEU A 212 -1.09 -15.51 12.99
C LEU A 212 0.01 -16.03 13.89
N ARG A 213 0.35 -15.31 14.98
CA ARG A 213 1.31 -15.77 16.00
C ARG A 213 0.87 -17.07 16.66
N ARG A 214 -0.42 -17.18 17.04
CA ARG A 214 -0.96 -18.40 17.66
C ARG A 214 -0.93 -19.60 16.72
N GLN A 215 -1.23 -19.39 15.45
CA GLN A 215 -1.22 -20.46 14.41
C GLN A 215 0.18 -21.00 14.14
N ALA A 216 1.22 -20.20 14.36
CA ALA A 216 2.60 -20.60 14.13
C ALA A 216 3.16 -21.50 15.26
N ASP A 217 2.44 -21.63 16.38
CA ASP A 217 2.81 -22.46 17.55
C ASP A 217 4.28 -22.25 18.02
N ARG A 218 4.80 -21.03 17.87
CA ARG A 218 6.17 -20.64 18.22
C ARG A 218 6.19 -19.33 18.99
N PRO A 219 6.96 -19.28 20.10
CA PRO A 219 7.26 -18.01 20.77
C PRO A 219 8.19 -17.19 19.85
N GLY A 220 7.80 -15.94 19.55
CA GLY A 220 8.62 -15.04 18.75
C GLY A 220 7.83 -13.84 18.23
N SER A 221 8.54 -12.89 17.60
CA SER A 221 7.91 -11.78 16.91
C SER A 221 7.16 -12.28 15.67
N LEU A 222 6.15 -11.54 15.21
CA LEU A 222 5.47 -11.86 13.94
C LEU A 222 6.47 -11.90 12.79
N GLY A 223 7.53 -11.07 12.83
CA GLY A 223 8.63 -11.09 11.85
C GLY A 223 9.29 -12.46 11.78
N GLU A 224 9.73 -13.02 12.91
CA GLU A 224 10.38 -14.35 12.96
C GLU A 224 9.46 -15.47 12.48
N VAL A 225 8.17 -15.39 12.82
CA VAL A 225 7.16 -16.33 12.36
C VAL A 225 7.05 -16.28 10.83
N LEU A 226 6.93 -15.09 10.27
CA LEU A 226 6.74 -14.88 8.84
C LEU A 226 8.02 -15.16 8.05
N GLU A 227 9.20 -14.82 8.57
CA GLU A 227 10.48 -15.21 7.97
C GLU A 227 10.62 -16.74 7.86
N THR A 228 10.25 -17.46 8.91
CA THR A 228 10.27 -18.93 8.88
C THR A 228 9.27 -19.50 7.87
N MET A 229 8.08 -18.91 7.77
CA MET A 229 7.06 -19.33 6.80
C MET A 229 7.44 -19.00 5.35
N THR A 230 8.07 -17.86 5.12
CA THR A 230 8.38 -17.36 3.77
C THR A 230 9.75 -17.77 3.26
N HIS A 231 10.70 -18.07 4.18
CA HIS A 231 12.10 -18.39 3.85
C HIS A 231 12.64 -19.62 4.63
N PRO A 232 11.97 -20.79 4.58
CA PRO A 232 12.41 -21.96 5.34
C PRO A 232 13.85 -22.38 5.00
N HIS A 233 14.24 -22.31 3.73
CA HIS A 233 15.59 -22.66 3.27
C HIS A 233 16.67 -21.67 3.74
N THR A 234 16.34 -20.41 4.02
CA THR A 234 17.31 -19.42 4.52
C THR A 234 17.77 -19.79 5.92
N VAL A 235 16.86 -20.25 6.77
CA VAL A 235 17.19 -20.70 8.14
C VAL A 235 18.09 -21.94 8.09
N GLU A 236 17.83 -22.88 7.19
CA GLU A 236 18.70 -24.05 6.98
C GLU A 236 20.09 -23.64 6.47
N ASN A 237 20.14 -22.73 5.49
CA ASN A 237 21.40 -22.24 4.94
C ASN A 237 22.25 -21.48 6.00
N ILE A 238 21.62 -20.73 6.89
CA ILE A 238 22.30 -20.06 8.02
C ILE A 238 22.92 -21.11 8.94
N ARG A 239 22.18 -22.18 9.31
CA ARG A 239 22.71 -23.27 10.12
C ARG A 239 23.91 -23.92 9.43
N TYR A 240 23.76 -24.29 8.17
CA TYR A 240 24.84 -24.90 7.37
C TYR A 240 26.09 -24.02 7.30
N TYR A 241 25.91 -22.68 7.16
CA TYR A 241 27.04 -21.74 7.13
C TYR A 241 27.84 -21.72 8.46
N PHE A 242 27.17 -21.90 9.60
CA PHE A 242 27.82 -21.91 10.92
C PHE A 242 28.28 -23.30 11.35
N GLU A 243 27.67 -24.40 10.93
CA GLU A 243 28.08 -25.78 11.22
C GLU A 243 29.49 -26.13 10.68
N GLY A 244 29.98 -25.43 9.66
CA GLY A 244 31.33 -25.57 9.13
C GLY A 244 32.42 -24.71 9.80
N ARG A 245 32.07 -23.94 10.84
CA ARG A 245 33.00 -23.09 11.57
C ARG A 245 33.00 -23.49 13.05
N ASN A 246 34.09 -24.13 13.49
CA ASN A 246 34.43 -24.17 14.91
C ASN A 246 34.77 -22.73 15.36
N LEU A 247 33.78 -21.99 15.86
CA LEU A 247 33.98 -20.72 16.56
C LEU A 247 33.95 -20.99 18.06
#